data_92cb2b648d895178c6a635a88e799991
#
_entry.id   92cb2b648d895178c6a635a88e799991
#
_cell.length_a   1.000
_cell.length_b   1.000
_cell.length_c   1.000
_cell.angle_alpha   90.00
_cell.angle_beta   90.00
_cell.angle_gamma   90.00
#
_symmetry.space_group_name_H-M   'P 1'
#
loop_
_entity.id
_entity.type
_entity.pdbx_description
1 polymer ?
#
loop_
_entity_poly.entity_id
_entity_poly.type
_entity_poly.pdbx_seq_one_letter_code
_entity_poly.pdbx_strand_id
1 'polypeptide(L)'
;MSKVRILLADDHPYFSDMVERILGSGFEIIGKVDDGRALLDAAMRLTPDLILTDISMPVLNGIDAVDELRKQGCPSKVIFLTVHADADFVRTCVAAGAFGYIVKPRVAADLLVAIRRVLAGHLFISTYDADERGLA
;
A
#
# COMPACT_ATOMS: atom_id res chain seq x y z
N MET A 1 -10.98 20.10 -9.02
CA MET A 1 -10.52 18.72 -9.12
C MET A 1 -10.40 18.09 -7.77
N SER A 2 -10.84 16.86 -7.67
CA SER A 2 -10.76 16.16 -6.42
C SER A 2 -9.36 15.64 -6.18
N LYS A 3 -8.94 15.61 -4.92
CA LYS A 3 -7.71 14.94 -4.57
C LYS A 3 -7.90 13.44 -4.59
N VAL A 4 -6.81 12.71 -4.79
CA VAL A 4 -6.81 11.28 -4.65
C VAL A 4 -7.13 10.92 -3.19
N ARG A 5 -8.07 10.02 -2.99
CA ARG A 5 -8.54 9.61 -1.67
C ARG A 5 -7.80 8.33 -1.26
N ILE A 6 -7.12 8.40 -0.12
CA ILE A 6 -6.23 7.32 0.32
C ILE A 6 -6.68 6.78 1.69
N LEU A 7 -6.75 5.46 1.79
CA LEU A 7 -6.93 4.78 3.07
C LEU A 7 -5.58 4.18 3.46
N LEU A 8 -5.12 4.48 4.67
CA LEU A 8 -3.83 4.06 5.17
C LEU A 8 -4.01 3.01 6.26
N ALA A 9 -3.35 1.87 6.11
CA ALA A 9 -3.45 0.77 7.08
C ALA A 9 -2.05 0.37 7.54
N ASP A 10 -1.74 0.60 8.82
CA ASP A 10 -0.45 0.27 9.39
C ASP A 10 -0.59 0.34 10.91
N ASP A 11 -0.01 -0.63 11.61
CA ASP A 11 -0.06 -0.63 13.07
C ASP A 11 1.18 0.02 13.71
N HIS A 12 1.99 0.72 12.92
CA HIS A 12 3.16 1.43 13.41
C HIS A 12 2.94 2.95 13.28
N PRO A 13 2.62 3.64 14.38
CA PRO A 13 2.24 5.06 14.30
C PRO A 13 3.31 5.96 13.70
N TYR A 14 4.58 5.71 14.02
CA TYR A 14 5.65 6.56 13.47
C TYR A 14 5.72 6.45 11.95
N PHE A 15 5.52 5.25 11.43
CA PHE A 15 5.56 5.06 9.99
C PHE A 15 4.35 5.72 9.32
N SER A 16 3.17 5.59 9.93
CA SER A 16 1.96 6.24 9.41
C SER A 16 2.14 7.75 9.36
N ASP A 17 2.74 8.33 10.41
CA ASP A 17 2.98 9.77 10.43
C ASP A 17 3.96 10.18 9.33
N MET A 18 4.98 9.38 9.08
CA MET A 18 5.94 9.65 8.01
C MET A 18 5.24 9.64 6.65
N VAL A 19 4.40 8.64 6.41
CA VAL A 19 3.66 8.55 5.15
C VAL A 19 2.78 9.78 4.96
N GLU A 20 2.09 10.20 6.01
CA GLU A 20 1.26 11.41 5.92
C GLU A 20 2.08 12.63 5.54
N ARG A 21 3.27 12.77 6.11
CA ARG A 21 4.14 13.90 5.78
C ARG A 21 4.60 13.86 4.33
N ILE A 22 4.94 12.67 3.84
CA ILE A 22 5.37 12.52 2.44
C ILE A 22 4.24 12.88 1.49
N LEU A 23 3.02 12.46 1.80
CA LEU A 23 1.86 12.74 0.95
C LEU A 23 1.52 14.23 0.94
N GLY A 24 1.66 14.89 2.06
CA GLY A 24 1.41 16.32 2.14
C GLY A 24 -0.03 16.69 1.79
N SER A 25 -0.20 17.89 1.28
CA SER A 25 -1.53 18.41 0.98
C SER A 25 -2.06 18.00 -0.40
N GLY A 26 -1.26 17.25 -1.17
CA GLY A 26 -1.68 16.84 -2.51
C GLY A 26 -2.66 15.67 -2.53
N PHE A 27 -2.85 15.01 -1.39
CA PHE A 27 -3.72 13.84 -1.28
C PHE A 27 -4.65 13.99 -0.09
N GLU A 28 -5.75 13.25 -0.11
CA GLU A 28 -6.70 13.25 0.99
C GLU A 28 -6.67 11.90 1.68
N ILE A 29 -6.22 11.87 2.93
CA ILE A 29 -6.25 10.63 3.72
C ILE A 29 -7.63 10.55 4.36
N ILE A 30 -8.44 9.61 3.89
CA ILE A 30 -9.82 9.51 4.31
C ILE A 30 -10.03 8.57 5.50
N GLY A 31 -8.98 7.87 5.89
CA GLY A 31 -9.04 7.00 7.06
C GLY A 31 -7.69 6.42 7.36
N LYS A 32 -7.48 6.09 8.64
CA LYS A 32 -6.28 5.41 9.10
C LYS A 32 -6.74 4.26 9.98
N VAL A 33 -6.30 3.06 9.67
CA VAL A 33 -6.65 1.86 10.42
C VAL A 33 -5.38 1.09 10.76
N ASP A 34 -5.46 0.19 11.73
CA ASP A 34 -4.27 -0.52 12.21
C ASP A 34 -4.42 -2.04 12.27
N ASP A 35 -5.46 -2.59 11.66
CA ASP A 35 -5.57 -4.04 11.51
C ASP A 35 -6.32 -4.38 10.23
N GLY A 36 -6.20 -5.64 9.81
CA GLY A 36 -6.76 -6.05 8.53
C GLY A 36 -8.27 -6.07 8.48
N ARG A 37 -8.94 -6.33 9.59
CA ARG A 37 -10.42 -6.30 9.60
C ARG A 37 -10.91 -4.87 9.44
N ALA A 38 -10.28 -3.94 10.16
CA ALA A 38 -10.63 -2.53 10.02
C ALA A 38 -10.34 -2.03 8.60
N LEU A 39 -9.26 -2.52 7.99
CA LEU A 39 -8.96 -2.18 6.60
C LEU A 39 -10.07 -2.66 5.68
N LEU A 40 -10.48 -3.91 5.81
CA LEU A 40 -11.52 -4.48 4.96
C LEU A 40 -12.82 -3.68 5.10
N ASP A 41 -13.25 -3.43 6.33
CA ASP A 41 -14.50 -2.72 6.58
C ASP A 41 -14.44 -1.28 6.05
N ALA A 42 -13.34 -0.57 6.30
CA ALA A 42 -13.21 0.82 5.86
C ALA A 42 -13.15 0.92 4.34
N ALA A 43 -12.43 0.00 3.68
CA ALA A 43 -12.30 0.05 2.23
C ALA A 43 -13.64 -0.20 1.55
N MET A 44 -14.43 -1.13 2.08
CA MET A 44 -15.74 -1.39 1.49
C MET A 44 -16.70 -0.23 1.72
N ARG A 45 -16.58 0.44 2.86
CA ARG A 45 -17.48 1.55 3.19
C ARG A 45 -17.09 2.85 2.49
N LEU A 46 -15.78 3.12 2.42
CA LEU A 46 -15.29 4.43 1.94
C LEU A 46 -14.91 4.42 0.47
N THR A 47 -14.69 3.26 -0.11
CA THR A 47 -14.25 3.08 -1.51
C THR A 47 -13.15 4.08 -1.89
N PRO A 48 -11.97 3.98 -1.25
CA PRO A 48 -10.87 4.90 -1.58
C PRO A 48 -10.35 4.67 -2.99
N ASP A 49 -9.67 5.65 -3.54
CA ASP A 49 -8.99 5.48 -4.82
C ASP A 49 -7.78 4.58 -4.66
N LEU A 50 -7.11 4.69 -3.51
CA LEU A 50 -5.87 3.99 -3.26
C LEU A 50 -5.81 3.53 -1.81
N ILE A 51 -5.31 2.32 -1.61
CA ILE A 51 -5.05 1.77 -0.28
C ILE A 51 -3.54 1.60 -0.13
N LEU A 52 -2.98 2.18 0.93
CA LEU A 52 -1.59 1.95 1.32
C LEU A 52 -1.64 1.09 2.57
N THR A 53 -1.11 -0.13 2.51
CA THR A 53 -1.26 -1.04 3.64
C THR A 53 0.01 -1.83 3.93
N ASP A 54 0.29 -2.00 5.21
CA ASP A 54 1.30 -2.95 5.67
C ASP A 54 0.79 -4.38 5.42
N ILE A 55 1.70 -5.33 5.43
CA ILE A 55 1.35 -6.74 5.34
C ILE A 55 1.09 -7.30 6.75
N SER A 56 2.02 -7.07 7.67
CA SER A 56 1.92 -7.66 9.00
C SER A 56 1.08 -6.78 9.92
N MET A 57 -0.16 -7.16 10.12
CA MET A 57 -1.08 -6.45 11.00
C MET A 57 -1.87 -7.47 11.83
N PRO A 58 -2.34 -7.08 13.02
CA PRO A 58 -3.12 -8.01 13.84
C PRO A 58 -4.51 -8.27 13.26
N VAL A 59 -5.15 -9.28 13.75
CA VAL A 59 -6.51 -9.72 13.43
C VAL A 59 -6.57 -10.36 12.04
N LEU A 60 -6.15 -9.63 11.01
CA LEU A 60 -6.14 -10.12 9.63
C LEU A 60 -4.97 -9.40 8.95
N ASN A 61 -4.08 -10.15 8.31
CA ASN A 61 -2.93 -9.50 7.67
C ASN A 61 -3.35 -8.80 6.38
N GLY A 62 -2.46 -7.91 5.88
CA GLY A 62 -2.78 -7.08 4.74
C GLY A 62 -3.01 -7.87 3.46
N ILE A 63 -2.28 -8.96 3.24
CA ILE A 63 -2.45 -9.75 2.03
C ILE A 63 -3.82 -10.40 2.00
N ASP A 64 -4.24 -10.99 3.14
CA ASP A 64 -5.54 -11.64 3.21
C ASP A 64 -6.67 -10.62 3.10
N ALA A 65 -6.48 -9.43 3.71
CA ALA A 65 -7.49 -8.38 3.60
C ALA A 65 -7.66 -7.93 2.15
N VAL A 66 -6.56 -7.74 1.43
CA VAL A 66 -6.60 -7.31 0.03
C VAL A 66 -7.22 -8.39 -0.85
N ASP A 67 -6.87 -9.66 -0.60
CA ASP A 67 -7.46 -10.76 -1.35
C ASP A 67 -8.97 -10.79 -1.17
N GLU A 68 -9.45 -10.58 0.05
CA GLU A 68 -10.88 -10.53 0.31
C GLU A 68 -11.54 -9.33 -0.36
N LEU A 69 -10.88 -8.17 -0.35
CA LEU A 69 -11.40 -6.99 -1.04
C LEU A 69 -11.57 -7.24 -2.53
N ARG A 70 -10.58 -7.91 -3.13
CA ARG A 70 -10.66 -8.22 -4.55
C ARG A 70 -11.83 -9.17 -4.83
N LYS A 71 -12.02 -10.18 -3.98
CA LYS A 71 -13.13 -11.11 -4.14
C LYS A 71 -14.47 -10.43 -4.03
N GLN A 72 -14.56 -9.36 -3.25
CA GLN A 72 -15.79 -8.61 -3.08
C GLN A 72 -15.96 -7.50 -4.13
N GLY A 73 -15.04 -7.43 -5.09
CA GLY A 73 -15.17 -6.48 -6.19
C GLY A 73 -14.77 -5.05 -5.88
N CYS A 74 -13.99 -4.85 -4.81
CA CYS A 74 -13.53 -3.51 -4.47
C CYS A 74 -12.57 -2.99 -5.54
N PRO A 75 -12.83 -1.81 -6.13
CA PRO A 75 -12.02 -1.33 -7.24
C PRO A 75 -10.77 -0.56 -6.82
N SER A 76 -10.54 -0.38 -5.53
CA SER A 76 -9.40 0.40 -5.05
C SER A 76 -8.08 -0.21 -5.49
N LYS A 77 -7.13 0.62 -5.90
CA LYS A 77 -5.78 0.14 -6.16
C LYS A 77 -5.05 -0.01 -4.83
N VAL A 78 -4.10 -0.94 -4.77
CA VAL A 78 -3.41 -1.26 -3.52
C VAL A 78 -1.91 -1.19 -3.70
N ILE A 79 -1.22 -0.52 -2.78
CA ILE A 79 0.22 -0.55 -2.66
C ILE A 79 0.56 -1.10 -1.28
N PHE A 80 1.36 -2.17 -1.23
CA PHE A 80 1.85 -2.69 0.04
C PHE A 80 3.10 -1.94 0.47
N LEU A 81 3.17 -1.61 1.76
CA LEU A 81 4.33 -0.98 2.40
C LEU A 81 4.84 -1.97 3.43
N THR A 82 6.03 -2.52 3.24
CA THR A 82 6.46 -3.63 4.06
C THR A 82 7.97 -3.62 4.30
N VAL A 83 8.41 -4.30 5.36
CA VAL A 83 9.84 -4.50 5.59
C VAL A 83 10.39 -5.69 4.80
N HIS A 84 9.54 -6.50 4.20
CA HIS A 84 9.97 -7.68 3.46
C HIS A 84 10.38 -7.31 2.05
N ALA A 85 11.51 -7.86 1.58
CA ALA A 85 12.04 -7.51 0.26
C ALA A 85 12.24 -8.70 -0.66
N ASP A 86 11.84 -9.91 -0.25
CA ASP A 86 12.11 -11.07 -1.08
C ASP A 86 11.07 -11.28 -2.17
N ALA A 87 11.51 -11.97 -3.23
CA ALA A 87 10.68 -12.14 -4.41
C ALA A 87 9.42 -12.96 -4.15
N ASP A 88 9.45 -13.87 -3.17
CA ASP A 88 8.27 -14.68 -2.88
C ASP A 88 7.16 -13.84 -2.29
N PHE A 89 7.50 -12.90 -1.40
CA PHE A 89 6.51 -11.97 -0.85
C PHE A 89 5.93 -11.09 -1.96
N VAL A 90 6.79 -10.60 -2.85
CA VAL A 90 6.33 -9.76 -3.96
C VAL A 90 5.32 -10.54 -4.81
N ARG A 91 5.65 -11.78 -5.17
CA ARG A 91 4.73 -12.57 -5.98
C ARG A 91 3.41 -12.81 -5.30
N THR A 92 3.43 -13.08 -3.99
CA THR A 92 2.21 -13.30 -3.22
C THR A 92 1.35 -12.05 -3.21
N CYS A 93 1.95 -10.89 -3.03
CA CYS A 93 1.22 -9.62 -3.02
C CYS A 93 0.59 -9.31 -4.37
N VAL A 94 1.34 -9.52 -5.44
CA VAL A 94 0.81 -9.26 -6.79
C VAL A 94 -0.32 -10.23 -7.09
N ALA A 95 -0.18 -11.50 -6.70
CA ALA A 95 -1.23 -12.50 -6.92
C ALA A 95 -2.50 -12.15 -6.14
N ALA A 96 -2.37 -11.49 -4.98
CA ALA A 96 -3.52 -11.06 -4.19
C ALA A 96 -4.21 -9.83 -4.79
N GLY A 97 -3.60 -9.19 -5.78
CA GLY A 97 -4.21 -8.07 -6.47
C GLY A 97 -3.52 -6.72 -6.28
N ALA A 98 -2.33 -6.70 -5.68
CA ALA A 98 -1.63 -5.44 -5.47
C ALA A 98 -1.06 -4.90 -6.78
N PHE A 99 -1.07 -3.58 -6.92
CA PHE A 99 -0.43 -2.91 -8.04
C PHE A 99 0.91 -2.29 -7.63
N GLY A 100 1.18 -2.21 -6.33
CA GLY A 100 2.43 -1.62 -5.87
C GLY A 100 3.00 -2.36 -4.68
N TYR A 101 4.33 -2.32 -4.56
CA TYR A 101 5.04 -2.96 -3.48
C TYR A 101 6.25 -2.09 -3.17
N ILE A 102 6.29 -1.50 -1.98
CA ILE A 102 7.37 -0.63 -1.56
C ILE A 102 7.95 -1.16 -0.26
N VAL A 103 9.27 -1.34 -0.21
CA VAL A 103 9.90 -1.69 1.06
C VAL A 103 10.01 -0.42 1.90
N LYS A 104 9.69 -0.52 3.19
CA LYS A 104 9.58 0.65 4.05
C LYS A 104 10.80 1.57 4.05
N PRO A 105 12.05 1.05 4.03
CA PRO A 105 13.20 1.96 3.97
C PRO A 105 13.27 2.83 2.71
N ARG A 106 12.55 2.48 1.66
CA ARG A 106 12.55 3.27 0.44
C ARG A 106 11.31 4.14 0.27
N VAL A 107 10.46 4.22 1.30
CA VAL A 107 9.19 4.93 1.16
C VAL A 107 9.38 6.40 0.78
N ALA A 108 10.37 7.07 1.37
CA ALA A 108 10.61 8.48 1.06
C ALA A 108 11.01 8.69 -0.40
N ALA A 109 11.77 7.75 -0.96
CA ALA A 109 12.21 7.87 -2.35
C ALA A 109 11.14 7.44 -3.34
N ASP A 110 10.34 6.44 -2.99
CA ASP A 110 9.51 5.75 -3.98
C ASP A 110 8.01 6.03 -3.90
N LEU A 111 7.49 6.53 -2.78
CA LEU A 111 6.05 6.55 -2.58
C LEU A 111 5.30 7.38 -3.62
N LEU A 112 5.74 8.61 -3.85
CA LEU A 112 4.99 9.48 -4.78
C LEU A 112 5.07 8.99 -6.21
N VAL A 113 6.22 8.43 -6.61
CA VAL A 113 6.36 7.85 -7.94
C VAL A 113 5.46 6.63 -8.08
N ALA A 114 5.45 5.78 -7.06
CA ALA A 114 4.63 4.57 -7.07
C ALA A 114 3.15 4.91 -7.19
N ILE A 115 2.69 5.92 -6.45
CA ILE A 115 1.29 6.31 -6.51
C ILE A 115 0.91 6.74 -7.91
N ARG A 116 1.73 7.58 -8.54
CA ARG A 116 1.42 8.03 -9.90
C ARG A 116 1.34 6.85 -10.87
N ARG A 117 2.30 5.93 -10.78
CA ARG A 117 2.33 4.81 -11.70
C ARG A 117 1.16 3.85 -11.47
N VAL A 118 0.87 3.55 -10.21
CA VAL A 118 -0.22 2.64 -9.87
C VAL A 118 -1.57 3.22 -10.30
N LEU A 119 -1.79 4.50 -10.08
CA LEU A 119 -3.05 5.12 -10.50
C LEU A 119 -3.18 5.18 -12.02
N ALA A 120 -2.06 5.14 -12.73
CA ALA A 120 -2.08 5.06 -14.20
C ALA A 120 -2.21 3.61 -14.69
N GLY A 121 -2.32 2.65 -13.80
CA GLY A 121 -2.51 1.25 -14.16
C GLY A 121 -1.23 0.44 -14.31
N HIS A 122 -0.09 0.98 -13.87
CA HIS A 122 1.19 0.30 -13.99
C HIS A 122 1.64 -0.30 -12.66
N LEU A 123 2.19 -1.49 -12.71
CA LEU A 123 2.76 -2.13 -11.53
C LEU A 123 4.04 -1.41 -11.12
N PHE A 124 4.21 -1.17 -9.82
CA PHE A 124 5.44 -0.59 -9.30
C PHE A 124 5.97 -1.48 -8.17
N ILE A 125 7.22 -1.90 -8.29
CA ILE A 125 7.87 -2.72 -7.28
C ILE A 125 9.19 -2.08 -6.92
N SER A 126 9.38 -1.75 -5.64
CA SER A 126 10.67 -1.30 -5.14
C SER A 126 11.20 -2.35 -4.19
N THR A 127 12.46 -2.70 -4.35
CA THR A 127 13.13 -3.61 -3.44
C THR A 127 14.53 -3.07 -3.20
N TYR A 128 15.12 -3.47 -2.09
CA TYR A 128 16.44 -3.04 -1.80
C TYR A 128 17.42 -3.38 -2.86
N ASP A 129 17.39 -4.62 -3.25
CA ASP A 129 18.44 -5.12 -4.06
C ASP A 129 18.39 -4.60 -5.45
N ALA A 130 17.31 -4.10 -5.88
CA ALA A 130 17.28 -3.47 -7.19
C ALA A 130 18.36 -2.44 -7.29
N ASP A 131 18.66 -1.79 -6.19
CA ASP A 131 19.65 -0.79 -6.22
C ASP A 131 21.01 -1.31 -6.12
N GLU A 132 21.22 -2.12 -5.14
CA GLU A 132 22.51 -2.53 -4.86
C GLU A 132 23.05 -3.38 -5.86
N ARG A 133 22.20 -4.18 -6.35
CA ARG A 133 22.71 -5.06 -7.26
C ARG A 133 22.74 -4.50 -8.54
N GLY A 134 21.98 -3.49 -8.48
CA GLY A 134 22.02 -2.91 -9.64
C GLY A 134 23.24 -3.14 -10.18
N LEU A 135 23.25 -3.45 -9.47
CA LEU A 135 23.88 -3.74 -9.70
C LEU A 135 23.94 -4.54 -10.20
N ALA A 136 23.55 -4.70 -10.10
CA ALA A 136 23.60 -5.51 -10.56
C ALA A 136 23.48 -5.64 -11.45
#